data_4d1331abdea82b9796b04a92f88b90d2
#
_entry.id   4d1331abdea82b9796b04a92f88b90d2
#
_cell.length_a   1.000
_cell.length_b   1.000
_cell.length_c   1.000
_cell.angle_alpha   90.00
_cell.angle_beta   90.00
_cell.angle_gamma   90.00
#
_symmetry.space_group_name_H-M   'P 1'
#
loop_
_entity.id
_entity.type
_entity.pdbx_description
1 polymer ?
#
loop_
_entity_poly.entity_id
_entity_poly.type
_entity_poly.pdbx_seq_one_letter_code
_entity_poly.pdbx_strand_id
1 'polypeptide(L)'
;LGSTLAACGDINRNVMAPPAPFEKGGYPAARQLADDIADLLSPEAAEGSYLDMWVDGDLSYRFKPSRAVRQARQRQSQGGVFSGSTDEPLYGDTYLPRKFKVAVTVPGDNSVDLLTQDIGLVAFTDPSGTLRGCNVYVGGGMGRTHNKEETFARGRRMSIALPKSQ
;
A
#
# COMPACT_ATOMS: atom_id res chain seq x y z
N LEU A 1 1.35 -4.53 16.95
CA LEU A 1 0.51 -5.04 15.86
C LEU A 1 1.11 -4.84 14.46
N GLY A 2 2.18 -4.09 14.27
CA GLY A 2 2.76 -3.78 12.95
C GLY A 2 1.81 -3.01 12.01
N SER A 3 0.63 -2.62 12.46
CA SER A 3 -0.35 -1.84 11.71
C SER A 3 -1.34 -1.16 12.65
N THR A 4 -2.03 -0.12 12.17
CA THR A 4 -3.10 0.52 12.92
C THR A 4 -4.45 -0.02 12.48
N LEU A 5 -5.23 -0.49 13.45
CA LEU A 5 -6.63 -0.81 13.26
C LEU A 5 -7.47 0.42 13.60
N ALA A 6 -8.19 0.96 12.60
CA ALA A 6 -9.21 2.00 12.78
C ALA A 6 -8.76 3.39 13.28
N ALA A 7 -7.50 3.69 13.46
CA ALA A 7 -7.03 5.02 13.84
C ALA A 7 -6.54 5.84 12.64
N CYS A 8 -6.40 7.17 12.80
CA CYS A 8 -5.64 8.00 11.88
C CYS A 8 -4.14 7.81 12.17
N GLY A 9 -3.65 6.58 12.03
CA GLY A 9 -2.27 6.25 12.29
C GLY A 9 -1.33 6.94 11.30
N ASP A 10 -0.09 7.02 11.68
CA ASP A 10 0.97 7.78 11.02
C ASP A 10 1.76 6.91 10.03
N ILE A 11 1.12 5.88 9.52
CA ILE A 11 1.70 4.87 8.63
C ILE A 11 0.73 4.54 7.49
N ASN A 12 1.12 3.62 6.60
CA ASN A 12 0.18 3.02 5.67
C ASN A 12 -0.95 2.31 6.44
N ARG A 13 -2.19 2.70 6.16
CA ARG A 13 -3.36 2.11 6.84
C ARG A 13 -3.72 0.75 6.25
N ASN A 14 -3.80 0.68 4.94
CA ASN A 14 -4.14 -0.53 4.20
C ASN A 14 -3.67 -0.46 2.76
N VAL A 15 -3.53 -1.62 2.17
CA VAL A 15 -3.40 -1.81 0.72
C VAL A 15 -4.57 -2.69 0.28
N MET A 16 -5.30 -2.26 -0.73
CA MET A 16 -6.48 -2.96 -1.22
C MET A 16 -6.25 -3.51 -2.62
N ALA A 17 -6.85 -4.67 -2.89
CA ALA A 17 -6.93 -5.26 -4.22
C ALA A 17 -8.36 -5.75 -4.47
N PRO A 18 -8.75 -6.01 -5.73
CA PRO A 18 -10.07 -6.57 -6.05
C PRO A 18 -10.33 -7.85 -5.25
N PRO A 19 -11.48 -7.95 -4.56
CA PRO A 19 -11.76 -9.05 -3.62
C PRO A 19 -12.16 -10.35 -4.31
N ALA A 20 -12.40 -10.29 -5.60
CA ALA A 20 -12.94 -11.44 -6.32
C ALA A 20 -11.90 -12.56 -6.50
N PRO A 21 -12.35 -13.83 -6.49
CA PRO A 21 -11.49 -14.99 -6.65
C PRO A 21 -11.09 -15.21 -8.11
N PHE A 22 -10.76 -14.14 -8.82
CA PHE A 22 -10.33 -14.25 -10.21
C PHE A 22 -8.91 -14.82 -10.28
N GLU A 23 -8.80 -15.97 -10.90
CA GLU A 23 -7.53 -16.69 -11.12
C GLU A 23 -6.88 -16.34 -12.47
N LYS A 24 -7.56 -15.53 -13.30
CA LYS A 24 -7.15 -15.22 -14.67
C LYS A 24 -6.86 -13.73 -14.87
N GLY A 25 -6.16 -13.44 -15.94
CA GLY A 25 -5.77 -12.06 -16.28
C GLY A 25 -4.75 -11.51 -15.30
N GLY A 26 -4.81 -10.20 -15.06
CA GLY A 26 -3.90 -9.50 -14.17
C GLY A 26 -4.22 -9.59 -12.67
N TYR A 27 -5.34 -10.22 -12.28
CA TYR A 27 -5.79 -10.22 -10.88
C TYR A 27 -4.82 -10.91 -9.91
N PRO A 28 -4.26 -12.10 -10.22
CA PRO A 28 -3.25 -12.68 -9.35
C PRO A 28 -2.03 -11.79 -9.15
N ALA A 29 -1.57 -11.14 -10.23
CA ALA A 29 -0.43 -10.21 -10.15
C ALA A 29 -0.77 -8.94 -9.36
N ALA A 30 -2.00 -8.42 -9.50
CA ALA A 30 -2.45 -7.25 -8.73
C ALA A 30 -2.57 -7.57 -7.23
N ARG A 31 -3.09 -8.76 -6.87
CA ARG A 31 -3.13 -9.20 -5.47
C ARG A 31 -1.74 -9.39 -4.90
N GLN A 32 -0.86 -10.08 -5.63
CA GLN A 32 0.53 -10.27 -5.18
C GLN A 32 1.25 -8.93 -4.99
N LEU A 33 1.05 -7.98 -5.92
CA LEU A 33 1.62 -6.65 -5.78
C LEU A 33 1.06 -5.91 -4.56
N ALA A 34 -0.24 -6.06 -4.27
CA ALA A 34 -0.85 -5.46 -3.08
C ALA A 34 -0.27 -6.07 -1.79
N ASP A 35 -0.08 -7.37 -1.74
CA ASP A 35 0.55 -8.07 -0.62
C ASP A 35 2.00 -7.61 -0.43
N ASP A 36 2.77 -7.54 -1.51
CA ASP A 36 4.16 -7.08 -1.48
C ASP A 36 4.28 -5.63 -1.00
N ILE A 37 3.35 -4.75 -1.40
CA ILE A 37 3.28 -3.35 -0.95
C ILE A 37 2.87 -3.29 0.52
N ALA A 38 1.89 -4.06 0.95
CA ALA A 38 1.47 -4.12 2.34
C ALA A 38 2.63 -4.57 3.24
N ASP A 39 3.34 -5.60 2.83
CA ASP A 39 4.53 -6.09 3.52
C ASP A 39 5.64 -5.03 3.56
N LEU A 40 5.89 -4.34 2.43
CA LEU A 40 6.91 -3.31 2.34
C LEU A 40 6.62 -2.11 3.25
N LEU A 41 5.33 -1.73 3.34
CA LEU A 41 4.89 -0.56 4.08
C LEU A 41 4.49 -0.87 5.52
N SER A 42 4.63 -2.11 5.96
CA SER A 42 4.45 -2.45 7.38
C SER A 42 5.61 -1.87 8.21
N PRO A 43 5.32 -1.18 9.32
CA PRO A 43 6.37 -0.67 10.18
C PRO A 43 7.20 -1.81 10.76
N GLU A 44 8.49 -1.60 10.93
CA GLU A 44 9.36 -2.52 11.63
C GLU A 44 9.32 -2.18 13.12
N ALA A 45 8.68 -3.01 13.92
CA ALA A 45 8.79 -2.88 15.36
C ALA A 45 10.19 -3.31 15.81
N ALA A 46 10.82 -2.52 16.68
CA ALA A 46 12.18 -2.71 17.16
C ALA A 46 12.43 -4.08 17.80
N GLU A 47 11.42 -4.71 18.35
CA GLU A 47 11.50 -6.06 18.91
C GLU A 47 10.25 -6.87 18.59
N GLY A 48 10.22 -7.44 17.38
CA GLY A 48 9.43 -8.64 17.11
C GLY A 48 7.94 -8.59 17.44
N SER A 49 7.26 -7.47 17.16
CA SER A 49 5.79 -7.48 17.15
C SER A 49 5.33 -8.27 15.93
N TYR A 50 4.76 -9.42 16.18
CA TYR A 50 4.22 -10.30 15.14
C TYR A 50 2.70 -10.21 15.12
N LEU A 51 2.11 -10.16 13.95
CA LEU A 51 0.69 -10.41 13.79
C LEU A 51 0.51 -11.89 13.45
N ASP A 52 0.23 -12.69 14.45
CA ASP A 52 -0.19 -14.07 14.29
C ASP A 52 -1.71 -14.15 14.41
N MET A 53 -2.37 -14.77 13.46
CA MET A 53 -3.79 -15.09 13.55
C MET A 53 -3.96 -16.53 14.01
N TRP A 54 -4.63 -16.71 15.12
CA TRP A 54 -4.94 -18.00 15.70
C TRP A 54 -6.44 -18.29 15.55
N VAL A 55 -6.79 -19.46 15.09
CA VAL A 55 -8.17 -19.94 14.97
C VAL A 55 -8.27 -21.25 15.73
N ASP A 56 -9.18 -21.32 16.68
CA ASP A 56 -9.43 -22.49 17.53
C ASP A 56 -8.18 -23.07 18.21
N GLY A 57 -7.20 -22.20 18.51
CA GLY A 57 -5.94 -22.57 19.14
C GLY A 57 -4.83 -22.96 18.18
N ASP A 58 -5.09 -23.01 16.89
CA ASP A 58 -4.11 -23.28 15.85
C ASP A 58 -3.64 -21.99 15.18
N LEU A 59 -2.34 -21.89 14.90
CA LEU A 59 -1.75 -20.79 14.16
C LEU A 59 -2.21 -20.86 12.69
N SER A 60 -3.16 -20.01 12.32
CA SER A 60 -3.72 -19.95 10.96
C SER A 60 -2.91 -19.09 10.01
N TYR A 61 -2.34 -17.99 10.50
CA TYR A 61 -1.53 -17.07 9.70
C TYR A 61 -0.42 -16.45 10.54
N ARG A 62 0.76 -16.36 9.95
CA ARG A 62 1.90 -15.62 10.51
C ARG A 62 2.41 -14.64 9.48
N PHE A 63 2.42 -13.36 9.84
CA PHE A 63 3.02 -12.34 8.99
C PHE A 63 4.52 -12.59 8.85
N LYS A 64 4.96 -12.79 7.61
CA LYS A 64 6.38 -12.87 7.25
C LYS A 64 6.58 -12.12 5.94
N PRO A 65 7.34 -11.00 5.96
CA PRO A 65 7.68 -10.31 4.72
C PRO A 65 8.28 -11.28 3.70
N SER A 66 7.86 -11.17 2.46
CA SER A 66 8.41 -11.99 1.39
C SER A 66 9.92 -11.76 1.24
N ARG A 67 10.62 -12.72 0.64
CA ARG A 67 12.07 -12.55 0.39
C ARG A 67 12.34 -11.32 -0.47
N ALA A 68 11.48 -11.04 -1.45
CA ALA A 68 11.60 -9.88 -2.33
C ALA A 68 11.47 -8.56 -1.55
N VAL A 69 10.50 -8.48 -0.64
CA VAL A 69 10.31 -7.31 0.25
C VAL A 69 11.51 -7.11 1.17
N ARG A 70 12.00 -8.16 1.81
CA ARG A 70 13.20 -8.06 2.67
C ARG A 70 14.42 -7.58 1.90
N GLN A 71 14.62 -8.07 0.67
CA GLN A 71 15.70 -7.61 -0.20
C GLN A 71 15.51 -6.17 -0.65
N ALA A 72 14.27 -5.76 -0.97
CA ALA A 72 13.96 -4.37 -1.33
C ALA A 72 14.28 -3.42 -0.15
N ARG A 73 13.85 -3.75 1.06
CA ARG A 73 14.17 -2.99 2.28
C ARG A 73 15.68 -2.85 2.49
N GLN A 74 16.44 -3.95 2.36
CA GLN A 74 17.89 -3.91 2.47
C GLN A 74 18.57 -3.03 1.43
N ARG A 75 18.11 -3.05 0.18
CA ARG A 75 18.64 -2.20 -0.90
C ARG A 75 18.35 -0.73 -0.64
N GLN A 76 17.18 -0.43 -0.16
CA GLN A 76 16.72 0.94 0.08
C GLN A 76 17.37 1.55 1.32
N SER A 77 17.61 0.78 2.37
CA SER A 77 18.37 1.23 3.54
C SER A 77 19.81 1.67 3.19
N GLN A 78 20.37 1.11 2.12
CA GLN A 78 21.66 1.51 1.58
C GLN A 78 21.58 2.75 0.66
N GLY A 79 20.40 3.10 0.15
CA GLY A 79 20.19 4.16 -0.84
C GLY A 79 19.71 5.52 -0.29
N GLY A 80 19.55 5.67 1.00
CA GLY A 80 19.16 6.96 1.62
C GLY A 80 17.70 7.36 1.44
N VAL A 81 16.83 6.46 1.04
CA VAL A 81 15.38 6.69 0.94
C VAL A 81 14.68 6.56 2.30
N PHE A 82 15.29 5.88 3.24
CA PHE A 82 14.80 5.69 4.59
C PHE A 82 15.43 6.68 5.58
N SER A 83 14.74 6.90 6.68
CA SER A 83 15.07 7.88 7.69
C SER A 83 16.42 7.70 8.37
N GLY A 84 17.06 6.55 8.21
CA GLY A 84 18.29 6.20 8.94
C GLY A 84 18.04 5.81 10.40
N SER A 85 16.80 5.83 10.87
CA SER A 85 16.44 5.27 12.18
C SER A 85 16.68 3.76 12.18
N THR A 86 17.23 3.24 13.28
CA THR A 86 17.41 1.81 13.49
C THR A 86 16.13 1.13 13.97
N ASP A 87 15.23 1.91 14.60
CA ASP A 87 14.02 1.39 15.23
C ASP A 87 12.84 1.37 14.25
N GLU A 88 12.71 2.39 13.41
CA GLU A 88 11.73 2.44 12.35
C GLU A 88 12.35 3.03 11.07
N PRO A 89 12.97 2.18 10.24
CA PRO A 89 13.73 2.65 9.07
C PRO A 89 12.86 3.22 7.95
N LEU A 90 11.58 2.85 7.87
CA LEU A 90 10.69 3.29 6.81
C LEU A 90 10.06 4.66 7.11
N TYR A 91 9.46 4.81 8.28
CA TYR A 91 8.71 6.01 8.66
C TYR A 91 9.52 6.98 9.51
N GLY A 92 10.64 6.53 10.07
CA GLY A 92 11.46 7.31 10.99
C GLY A 92 10.81 7.48 12.36
N ASP A 93 11.53 8.15 13.27
CA ASP A 93 11.15 8.31 14.68
C ASP A 93 9.87 9.14 14.86
N THR A 94 9.56 10.02 13.91
CA THR A 94 8.41 10.91 13.98
C THR A 94 7.19 10.38 13.22
N TYR A 95 7.34 9.31 12.46
CA TYR A 95 6.32 8.76 11.58
C TYR A 95 5.79 9.77 10.55
N LEU A 96 4.68 9.47 9.89
CA LEU A 96 4.05 10.38 8.93
C LEU A 96 3.04 11.29 9.65
N PRO A 97 2.81 12.52 9.15
CA PRO A 97 1.82 13.43 9.75
C PRO A 97 0.38 12.92 9.62
N ARG A 98 0.13 11.95 8.74
CA ARG A 98 -1.16 11.33 8.53
C ARG A 98 -1.02 9.97 7.84
N LYS A 99 -1.93 9.05 8.18
CA LYS A 99 -2.07 7.78 7.47
C LYS A 99 -2.32 7.99 5.98
N PHE A 100 -1.92 7.05 5.14
CA PHE A 100 -2.28 6.98 3.74
C PHE A 100 -2.79 5.57 3.37
N LYS A 101 -3.45 5.48 2.22
CA LYS A 101 -4.03 4.24 1.71
C LYS A 101 -3.56 4.00 0.28
N VAL A 102 -3.36 2.75 -0.05
CA VAL A 102 -2.99 2.29 -1.38
C VAL A 102 -4.06 1.36 -1.92
N ALA A 103 -4.33 1.42 -3.21
CA ALA A 103 -5.10 0.40 -3.90
C ALA A 103 -4.40 -0.03 -5.18
N VAL A 104 -4.50 -1.31 -5.47
CA VAL A 104 -4.01 -1.93 -6.71
C VAL A 104 -5.19 -2.52 -7.44
N THR A 105 -5.29 -2.32 -8.74
CA THR A 105 -6.33 -2.94 -9.58
C THR A 105 -5.76 -3.28 -10.95
N VAL A 106 -6.63 -3.79 -11.82
CA VAL A 106 -6.32 -4.10 -13.23
C VAL A 106 -7.11 -3.19 -14.16
N PRO A 107 -6.72 -3.04 -15.44
CA PRO A 107 -7.47 -2.25 -16.41
C PRO A 107 -8.93 -2.67 -16.49
N GLY A 108 -9.84 -1.68 -16.41
CA GLY A 108 -11.28 -1.88 -16.51
C GLY A 108 -11.99 -2.26 -15.21
N ASP A 109 -11.26 -2.52 -14.13
CA ASP A 109 -11.83 -2.80 -12.81
C ASP A 109 -11.62 -1.61 -11.86
N ASN A 110 -12.69 -1.13 -11.24
CA ASN A 110 -12.65 -0.09 -10.21
C ASN A 110 -13.35 -0.53 -8.91
N SER A 111 -13.40 -1.82 -8.64
CA SER A 111 -14.03 -2.36 -7.42
C SER A 111 -13.39 -1.85 -6.12
N VAL A 112 -12.16 -1.35 -6.19
CA VAL A 112 -11.42 -0.75 -5.05
C VAL A 112 -11.56 0.77 -4.97
N ASP A 113 -12.39 1.40 -5.81
CA ASP A 113 -12.50 2.86 -5.89
C ASP A 113 -11.15 3.56 -5.98
N LEU A 114 -10.35 3.15 -6.96
CA LEU A 114 -8.93 3.51 -7.10
C LEU A 114 -8.65 5.00 -6.90
N LEU A 115 -9.48 5.86 -7.50
CA LEU A 115 -9.27 7.31 -7.48
C LEU A 115 -9.59 7.97 -6.14
N THR A 116 -10.12 7.22 -5.18
CA THR A 116 -10.40 7.69 -3.80
C THR A 116 -9.25 7.38 -2.84
N GLN A 117 -8.26 6.66 -3.31
CA GLN A 117 -7.08 6.29 -2.52
C GLN A 117 -5.99 7.36 -2.66
N ASP A 118 -5.12 7.45 -1.66
CA ASP A 118 -3.99 8.38 -1.69
C ASP A 118 -2.99 7.98 -2.79
N ILE A 119 -2.81 6.66 -2.98
CA ILE A 119 -2.04 6.07 -4.08
C ILE A 119 -2.88 5.00 -4.75
N GLY A 120 -3.05 5.09 -6.06
CA GLY A 120 -3.73 4.11 -6.89
C GLY A 120 -2.77 3.51 -7.93
N LEU A 121 -2.79 2.20 -8.07
CA LEU A 121 -1.99 1.46 -9.05
C LEU A 121 -2.89 0.65 -9.98
N VAL A 122 -2.77 0.86 -11.28
CA VAL A 122 -3.40 -0.01 -12.29
C VAL A 122 -2.30 -0.90 -12.86
N ALA A 123 -2.34 -2.18 -12.51
CA ALA A 123 -1.33 -3.16 -12.88
C ALA A 123 -1.56 -3.69 -14.30
N PHE A 124 -0.52 -3.72 -15.11
CA PHE A 124 -0.52 -4.28 -16.46
C PHE A 124 0.31 -5.56 -16.48
N THR A 125 -0.28 -6.61 -17.03
CA THR A 125 0.40 -7.90 -17.22
C THR A 125 0.51 -8.23 -18.70
N ASP A 126 1.45 -9.09 -19.02
CA ASP A 126 1.49 -9.76 -20.30
C ASP A 126 0.47 -10.92 -20.37
N PRO A 127 0.34 -11.58 -21.54
CA PRO A 127 -0.57 -12.72 -21.70
C PRO A 127 -0.27 -13.91 -20.78
N SER A 128 0.94 -14.01 -20.24
CA SER A 128 1.32 -15.04 -19.26
C SER A 128 0.91 -14.70 -17.82
N GLY A 129 0.38 -13.47 -17.59
CA GLY A 129 0.03 -12.98 -16.25
C GLY A 129 1.19 -12.32 -15.50
N THR A 130 2.36 -12.19 -16.13
CA THR A 130 3.52 -11.53 -15.51
C THR A 130 3.34 -10.03 -15.49
N LEU A 131 3.54 -9.41 -14.33
CA LEU A 131 3.47 -7.96 -14.15
C LEU A 131 4.53 -7.25 -15.02
N ARG A 132 4.10 -6.28 -15.83
CA ARG A 132 4.94 -5.48 -16.71
C ARG A 132 5.11 -4.04 -16.26
N GLY A 133 4.22 -3.57 -15.43
CA GLY A 133 4.28 -2.21 -14.89
C GLY A 133 2.93 -1.76 -14.37
N CYS A 134 2.90 -0.52 -13.89
CA CYS A 134 1.69 0.09 -13.36
C CYS A 134 1.53 1.53 -13.88
N ASN A 135 0.28 1.96 -14.08
CA ASN A 135 -0.02 3.37 -14.02
C ASN A 135 -0.20 3.77 -12.56
N VAL A 136 0.40 4.88 -12.18
CA VAL A 136 0.35 5.39 -10.80
C VAL A 136 -0.51 6.64 -10.75
N TYR A 137 -1.43 6.67 -9.80
CA TYR A 137 -2.31 7.79 -9.51
C TYR A 137 -2.07 8.25 -8.08
N VAL A 138 -2.04 9.56 -7.85
CA VAL A 138 -1.88 10.15 -6.52
C VAL A 138 -2.97 11.19 -6.27
N GLY A 139 -3.49 11.24 -5.05
CA GLY A 139 -4.50 12.22 -4.67
C GLY A 139 -5.53 11.71 -3.67
N GLY A 140 -6.71 11.32 -4.16
CA GLY A 140 -7.79 10.73 -3.34
C GLY A 140 -8.60 11.70 -2.49
N GLY A 141 -8.37 13.00 -2.57
CA GLY A 141 -9.11 14.00 -1.80
C GLY A 141 -10.54 14.16 -2.29
N MET A 142 -11.54 13.71 -1.50
CA MET A 142 -12.96 13.68 -1.87
C MET A 142 -13.80 14.80 -1.27
N GLY A 143 -13.32 15.52 -0.26
CA GLY A 143 -14.13 16.46 0.47
C GLY A 143 -13.37 17.63 1.06
N ARG A 144 -14.13 18.48 1.76
CA ARG A 144 -13.60 19.58 2.56
C ARG A 144 -13.46 19.18 4.01
N THR A 145 -12.47 19.73 4.70
CA THR A 145 -12.39 19.64 6.14
C THR A 145 -13.45 20.55 6.75
N HIS A 146 -14.21 20.06 7.71
CA HIS A 146 -15.23 20.83 8.40
C HIS A 146 -14.64 22.11 9.01
N ASN A 147 -15.32 23.22 8.82
CA ASN A 147 -14.95 24.56 9.30
C ASN A 147 -13.56 25.08 8.81
N LYS A 148 -13.03 24.57 7.69
CA LYS A 148 -11.82 25.09 7.06
C LYS A 148 -12.11 25.48 5.61
N GLU A 149 -12.26 26.79 5.37
CA GLU A 149 -12.61 27.33 4.05
C GLU A 149 -11.49 27.14 3.02
N GLU A 150 -10.24 27.13 3.46
CA GLU A 150 -9.06 26.92 2.62
C GLU A 150 -8.96 25.49 2.07
N THR A 151 -9.71 24.54 2.62
CA THR A 151 -9.76 23.17 2.10
C THR A 151 -10.92 23.02 1.11
N PHE A 152 -10.71 22.29 0.03
CA PHE A 152 -11.71 22.07 -1.00
C PHE A 152 -11.69 20.64 -1.53
N ALA A 153 -12.84 20.19 -2.01
CA ALA A 153 -12.92 18.93 -2.75
C ALA A 153 -12.14 19.08 -4.06
N ARG A 154 -11.33 18.10 -4.41
CA ARG A 154 -10.52 18.13 -5.65
C ARG A 154 -11.35 17.91 -6.93
N GLY A 155 -12.67 17.99 -6.81
CA GLY A 155 -13.58 17.94 -7.93
C GLY A 155 -13.44 16.65 -8.76
N ARG A 156 -13.37 16.81 -10.08
CA ARG A 156 -13.28 15.66 -11.00
C ARG A 156 -11.89 15.03 -11.06
N ARG A 157 -10.88 15.65 -10.48
CA ARG A 157 -9.50 15.11 -10.43
C ARG A 157 -9.16 14.72 -9.01
N MET A 158 -9.63 13.56 -8.59
CA MET A 158 -9.29 13.00 -7.29
C MET A 158 -7.85 12.48 -7.23
N SER A 159 -7.29 12.14 -8.38
CA SER A 159 -5.90 11.74 -8.50
C SER A 159 -5.33 12.08 -9.88
N ILE A 160 -4.02 12.13 -9.97
CA ILE A 160 -3.27 12.48 -11.18
C ILE A 160 -2.42 11.26 -11.55
N ALA A 161 -2.49 10.83 -12.80
CA ALA A 161 -1.58 9.81 -13.31
C ALA A 161 -0.15 10.39 -13.39
N LEU A 162 0.80 9.68 -12.82
CA LEU A 162 2.20 10.04 -12.96
C LEU A 162 2.71 9.62 -14.35
N PRO A 163 3.65 10.37 -14.95
CA PRO A 163 4.27 9.98 -16.21
C PRO A 163 4.94 8.59 -16.04
N LYS A 164 4.88 7.79 -17.10
CA LYS A 164 5.65 6.54 -17.14
C LYS A 164 7.13 6.91 -17.06
N SER A 165 7.87 6.28 -16.15
CA SER A 165 9.33 6.28 -16.25
C SER A 165 9.71 5.56 -17.55
N GLN A 166 10.45 6.25 -18.42
CA GLN A 166 11.04 5.65 -19.62
C GLN A 166 12.14 4.65 -19.23
#